data_fc90b4e09e6f08931af915ff161ad173
#
_entry.id   fc90b4e09e6f08931af915ff161ad173
#
_cell.length_a   1.000
_cell.length_b   1.000
_cell.length_c   1.000
_cell.angle_alpha   90.00
_cell.angle_beta   90.00
_cell.angle_gamma   90.00
#
_symmetry.space_group_name_H-M   'P 1'
#
loop_
_entity.id
_entity.type
_entity.pdbx_description
1 polymer ?
#
loop_
_entity_poly.entity_id
_entity_poly.type
_entity_poly.pdbx_seq_one_letter_code
_entity_poly.pdbx_strand_id
1 'polypeptide(L)'
;MKSNQTLKIPLYIVLSVKFINFFSENLAVKYAAFLFSIPIKFRRPDRENEYFLSSIHKKIYIPEVDKKIMTYELEASGPKVLLVHGWSGRGTQMHALAKECHKEGMNVFSFDLPAHGQSSSSTTLIPEVVKCVRSLYQKIGPFDYAIGHSIGGICIMNSLRFGDNYKKMVTISSPHVNVDMFKDFIFKIGLKEKSLNKLLDVFKSKVGSDVESYDLIKCAKFSNTPTLILHCDDDME
;
A
#
# COMPACT_ATOMS: atom_id res chain seq x y z
N MET A 1 18.87 -19.60 -5.87
CA MET A 1 18.41 -19.75 -4.47
C MET A 1 16.96 -19.28 -4.43
N LYS A 2 16.00 -20.19 -4.26
CA LYS A 2 14.58 -19.84 -4.17
C LYS A 2 14.34 -19.16 -2.82
N SER A 3 14.22 -17.85 -2.80
CA SER A 3 13.79 -17.10 -1.62
C SER A 3 12.28 -17.25 -1.50
N ASN A 4 11.82 -18.33 -0.87
CA ASN A 4 10.45 -18.42 -0.38
C ASN A 4 10.26 -17.46 0.81
N GLN A 5 10.19 -16.17 0.54
CA GLN A 5 9.75 -15.17 1.53
C GLN A 5 8.21 -15.13 1.59
N THR A 6 7.57 -16.28 1.70
CA THR A 6 6.18 -16.32 2.15
C THR A 6 6.16 -15.89 3.61
N LEU A 7 5.55 -14.74 3.89
CA LEU A 7 5.26 -14.28 5.25
C LEU A 7 4.60 -15.43 6.03
N LYS A 8 5.37 -16.08 6.91
CA LYS A 8 4.82 -17.15 7.77
C LYS A 8 3.94 -16.50 8.83
N ILE A 9 2.65 -16.75 8.74
CA ILE A 9 1.72 -16.32 9.80
C ILE A 9 2.07 -17.08 11.09
N PRO A 10 2.26 -16.39 12.23
CA PRO A 10 2.57 -17.03 13.48
C PRO A 10 1.50 -18.06 13.88
N LEU A 11 1.94 -19.22 14.40
CA LEU A 11 1.06 -20.34 14.75
C LEU A 11 -0.06 -19.94 15.70
N TYR A 12 0.22 -19.06 16.67
CA TYR A 12 -0.80 -18.59 17.62
C TYR A 12 -1.95 -17.82 16.94
N ILE A 13 -1.68 -17.11 15.84
CA ILE A 13 -2.72 -16.46 15.02
C ILE A 13 -3.58 -17.52 14.34
N VAL A 14 -2.96 -18.52 13.71
CA VAL A 14 -3.70 -19.61 13.07
C VAL A 14 -4.57 -20.37 14.08
N LEU A 15 -4.03 -20.66 15.28
CA LEU A 15 -4.77 -21.32 16.35
C LEU A 15 -5.93 -20.47 16.85
N SER A 16 -5.75 -19.15 17.02
CA SER A 16 -6.83 -18.25 17.43
C SER A 16 -7.96 -18.18 16.41
N VAL A 17 -7.64 -18.14 15.10
CA VAL A 17 -8.64 -18.17 14.04
C VAL A 17 -9.40 -19.51 14.05
N LYS A 18 -8.71 -20.64 14.17
CA LYS A 18 -9.34 -21.98 14.26
C LYS A 18 -10.24 -22.10 15.48
N PHE A 19 -9.79 -21.60 16.63
CA PHE A 19 -10.58 -21.60 17.87
C PHE A 19 -11.87 -20.79 17.69
N ILE A 20 -11.78 -19.56 17.17
CA ILE A 20 -12.97 -18.75 16.91
C ILE A 20 -13.88 -19.42 15.89
N ASN A 21 -13.31 -20.04 14.85
CA ASN A 21 -14.07 -20.72 13.78
C ASN A 21 -14.84 -21.95 14.30
N PHE A 22 -14.37 -22.59 15.36
CA PHE A 22 -15.08 -23.70 16.02
C PHE A 22 -16.44 -23.24 16.57
N PHE A 23 -16.52 -22.01 17.11
CA PHE A 23 -17.77 -21.45 17.66
C PHE A 23 -18.59 -20.70 16.60
N SER A 24 -17.92 -19.92 15.73
CA SER A 24 -18.61 -19.13 14.72
C SER A 24 -17.70 -18.82 13.53
N GLU A 25 -18.06 -19.36 12.36
CA GLU A 25 -17.38 -19.04 11.10
C GLU A 25 -17.44 -17.53 10.78
N ASN A 26 -18.58 -16.88 11.03
CA ASN A 26 -18.76 -15.45 10.75
C ASN A 26 -17.84 -14.58 11.61
N LEU A 27 -17.63 -14.94 12.88
CA LEU A 27 -16.66 -14.22 13.75
C LEU A 27 -15.23 -14.48 13.29
N ALA A 28 -14.89 -15.71 12.89
CA ALA A 28 -13.56 -16.05 12.39
C ALA A 28 -13.23 -15.27 11.10
N VAL A 29 -14.19 -15.14 10.18
CA VAL A 29 -14.04 -14.38 8.95
C VAL A 29 -13.87 -12.88 9.23
N LYS A 30 -14.65 -12.29 10.13
CA LYS A 30 -14.47 -10.89 10.56
C LYS A 30 -13.10 -10.66 11.20
N TYR A 31 -12.65 -11.60 12.03
CA TYR A 31 -11.32 -11.55 12.65
C TYR A 31 -10.22 -11.70 11.60
N ALA A 32 -10.39 -12.60 10.62
CA ALA A 32 -9.48 -12.73 9.48
C ALA A 32 -9.37 -11.44 8.66
N ALA A 33 -10.50 -10.79 8.34
CA ALA A 33 -10.52 -9.51 7.64
C ALA A 33 -9.82 -8.39 8.44
N PHE A 34 -9.94 -8.40 9.76
CA PHE A 34 -9.22 -7.49 10.64
C PHE A 34 -7.71 -7.75 10.58
N LEU A 35 -7.27 -9.00 10.72
CA LEU A 35 -5.85 -9.39 10.63
C LEU A 35 -5.23 -9.01 9.28
N PHE A 36 -5.97 -9.20 8.18
CA PHE A 36 -5.52 -8.81 6.84
C PHE A 36 -5.26 -7.29 6.72
N SER A 37 -6.01 -6.49 7.46
CA SER A 37 -5.89 -5.02 7.41
C SER A 37 -4.76 -4.46 8.28
N ILE A 38 -4.03 -5.28 9.04
CA ILE A 38 -2.96 -4.86 9.95
C ILE A 38 -1.60 -5.01 9.27
N PRO A 39 -0.88 -3.93 8.95
CA PRO A 39 0.50 -4.03 8.48
C PRO A 39 1.45 -4.40 9.64
N ILE A 40 2.46 -5.21 9.34
CA ILE A 40 3.52 -5.52 10.30
C ILE A 40 4.47 -4.32 10.38
N LYS A 41 4.71 -3.79 11.58
CA LYS A 41 5.62 -2.68 11.80
C LYS A 41 7.02 -3.21 12.12
N PHE A 42 7.99 -2.83 11.30
CA PHE A 42 9.40 -3.14 11.51
C PHE A 42 10.17 -1.91 11.99
N ARG A 43 11.24 -2.12 12.77
CA ARG A 43 12.18 -1.05 13.12
C ARG A 43 12.81 -0.48 11.85
N ARG A 44 13.05 0.85 11.82
CA ARG A 44 13.77 1.49 10.71
C ARG A 44 15.21 1.00 10.69
N PRO A 45 15.73 0.47 9.56
CA PRO A 45 17.13 0.12 9.43
C PRO A 45 17.98 1.36 9.21
N ASP A 46 19.27 1.28 9.58
CA ASP A 46 20.19 2.42 9.58
C ASP A 46 20.38 3.06 8.19
N ARG A 47 20.27 2.28 7.13
CA ARG A 47 20.34 2.78 5.74
C ARG A 47 19.27 3.83 5.38
N GLU A 48 18.20 3.92 6.14
CA GLU A 48 17.13 4.90 5.94
C GLU A 48 17.32 6.18 6.75
N ASN A 49 18.29 6.20 7.69
CA ASN A 49 18.46 7.31 8.63
C ASN A 49 18.89 8.62 7.92
N GLU A 50 19.77 8.56 6.91
CA GLU A 50 20.18 9.73 6.14
C GLU A 50 18.95 10.44 5.56
N TYR A 51 18.08 9.70 4.86
CA TYR A 51 16.86 10.25 4.27
C TYR A 51 15.90 10.78 5.33
N PHE A 52 15.73 10.05 6.42
CA PHE A 52 14.88 10.49 7.52
C PHE A 52 15.36 11.79 8.15
N LEU A 53 16.66 11.92 8.43
CA LEU A 53 17.23 13.10 9.10
C LEU A 53 17.30 14.34 8.19
N SER A 54 17.50 14.14 6.88
CA SER A 54 17.59 15.23 5.90
C SER A 54 16.24 15.73 5.38
N SER A 55 15.16 14.98 5.59
CA SER A 55 13.84 15.35 5.10
C SER A 55 13.08 16.26 6.07
N ILE A 56 12.22 17.11 5.54
CA ILE A 56 11.24 17.87 6.30
C ILE A 56 10.04 16.96 6.60
N HIS A 57 9.66 16.88 7.86
CA HIS A 57 8.58 16.03 8.34
C HIS A 57 7.31 16.84 8.60
N LYS A 58 6.19 16.42 8.04
CA LYS A 58 4.88 17.03 8.31
C LYS A 58 3.83 15.94 8.57
N LYS A 59 2.94 16.15 9.53
CA LYS A 59 1.75 15.32 9.72
C LYS A 59 0.56 16.01 9.09
N ILE A 60 0.03 15.42 8.02
CA ILE A 60 -1.11 15.95 7.27
C ILE A 60 -2.37 15.14 7.67
N TYR A 61 -3.40 15.85 8.13
CA TYR A 61 -4.70 15.24 8.39
C TYR A 61 -5.48 15.05 7.09
N ILE A 62 -5.97 13.82 6.89
CA ILE A 62 -6.76 13.41 5.72
C ILE A 62 -8.20 13.12 6.18
N PRO A 63 -9.13 14.07 5.98
CA PRO A 63 -10.51 13.94 6.45
C PRO A 63 -11.24 12.71 5.88
N GLU A 64 -10.97 12.34 4.63
CA GLU A 64 -11.63 11.26 3.90
C GLU A 64 -11.41 9.88 4.50
N VAL A 65 -10.44 9.76 5.41
CA VAL A 65 -10.12 8.52 6.14
C VAL A 65 -9.97 8.74 7.63
N ASP A 66 -10.15 9.97 8.12
CA ASP A 66 -9.96 10.40 9.52
C ASP A 66 -8.58 9.96 10.09
N LYS A 67 -7.51 10.24 9.34
CA LYS A 67 -6.15 9.81 9.71
C LYS A 67 -5.12 10.92 9.51
N LYS A 68 -4.09 10.92 10.39
CA LYS A 68 -2.91 11.78 10.24
C LYS A 68 -1.81 11.00 9.55
N ILE A 69 -1.34 11.49 8.43
CA ILE A 69 -0.34 10.87 7.55
C ILE A 69 0.99 11.59 7.72
N MET A 70 2.05 10.84 8.04
CA MET A 70 3.42 11.35 8.10
C MET A 70 3.98 11.47 6.70
N THR A 71 4.46 12.65 6.33
CA THR A 71 5.13 12.93 5.05
C THR A 71 6.58 13.33 5.27
N TYR A 72 7.42 13.04 4.28
CA TYR A 72 8.84 13.33 4.21
C TYR A 72 9.11 14.07 2.91
N GLU A 73 9.80 15.21 2.98
CA GLU A 73 10.09 16.06 1.84
C GLU A 73 11.59 16.37 1.77
N LEU A 74 12.22 16.12 0.61
CA LEU A 74 13.51 16.69 0.26
C LEU A 74 13.26 17.84 -0.70
N GLU A 75 13.36 19.07 -0.19
CA GLU A 75 13.07 20.27 -0.97
C GLU A 75 14.09 20.50 -2.09
N ALA A 76 13.56 20.78 -3.28
CA ALA A 76 14.30 21.29 -4.42
C ALA A 76 13.37 22.15 -5.29
N SER A 77 13.95 22.95 -6.20
CA SER A 77 13.18 23.84 -7.08
C SER A 77 12.61 23.17 -8.34
N GLY A 78 13.00 21.93 -8.59
CA GLY A 78 12.58 21.19 -9.77
C GLY A 78 11.20 20.51 -9.67
N PRO A 79 10.90 19.61 -10.61
CA PRO A 79 9.62 18.91 -10.63
C PRO A 79 9.35 18.12 -9.35
N LYS A 80 8.08 18.03 -8.96
CA LYS A 80 7.67 17.26 -7.78
C LYS A 80 7.50 15.78 -8.12
N VAL A 81 8.09 14.91 -7.32
CA VAL A 81 7.92 13.46 -7.42
C VAL A 81 7.34 12.87 -6.14
N LEU A 82 6.29 12.05 -6.28
CA LEU A 82 5.67 11.31 -5.19
C LEU A 82 6.20 9.87 -5.15
N LEU A 83 6.71 9.44 -4.01
CA LEU A 83 7.18 8.08 -3.77
C LEU A 83 6.22 7.36 -2.82
N VAL A 84 5.68 6.21 -3.23
CA VAL A 84 4.69 5.43 -2.47
C VAL A 84 5.21 4.03 -2.21
N HIS A 85 5.41 3.69 -0.93
CA HIS A 85 5.96 2.40 -0.50
C HIS A 85 4.92 1.26 -0.53
N GLY A 86 5.39 0.02 -0.36
CA GLY A 86 4.57 -1.19 -0.31
C GLY A 86 4.02 -1.52 1.09
N TRP A 87 3.21 -2.59 1.17
CA TRP A 87 2.65 -3.10 2.44
C TRP A 87 3.74 -3.40 3.46
N SER A 88 3.48 -3.11 4.70
CA SER A 88 4.42 -3.23 5.84
C SER A 88 5.72 -2.41 5.68
N GLY A 89 5.81 -1.53 4.68
CA GLY A 89 6.92 -0.60 4.48
C GLY A 89 6.76 0.72 5.25
N ARG A 90 7.45 1.74 4.77
CA ARG A 90 7.37 3.14 5.25
C ARG A 90 7.90 4.10 4.21
N GLY A 91 7.59 5.40 4.31
CA GLY A 91 8.05 6.41 3.37
C GLY A 91 9.57 6.44 3.20
N THR A 92 10.31 6.30 4.31
CA THR A 92 11.78 6.30 4.29
C THR A 92 12.40 5.06 3.64
N GLN A 93 11.66 3.98 3.45
CA GLN A 93 12.14 2.81 2.69
C GLN A 93 12.48 3.16 1.24
N MET A 94 11.85 4.20 0.71
CA MET A 94 12.11 4.69 -0.65
C MET A 94 13.41 5.53 -0.77
N HIS A 95 14.27 5.54 0.25
CA HIS A 95 15.45 6.39 0.39
C HIS A 95 16.39 6.40 -0.82
N ALA A 96 16.63 5.25 -1.43
CA ALA A 96 17.55 5.14 -2.57
C ALA A 96 16.99 5.89 -3.80
N LEU A 97 15.71 5.70 -4.11
CA LEU A 97 15.02 6.43 -5.17
C LEU A 97 14.89 7.92 -4.84
N ALA A 98 14.58 8.24 -3.57
CA ALA A 98 14.50 9.62 -3.11
C ALA A 98 15.82 10.37 -3.32
N LYS A 99 16.95 9.74 -2.98
CA LYS A 99 18.29 10.30 -3.14
C LYS A 99 18.62 10.57 -4.61
N GLU A 100 18.36 9.61 -5.50
CA GLU A 100 18.65 9.79 -6.92
C GLU A 100 17.73 10.84 -7.55
N CYS A 101 16.41 10.82 -7.28
CA CYS A 101 15.52 11.88 -7.76
C CYS A 101 15.94 13.27 -7.26
N HIS A 102 16.36 13.39 -6.00
CA HIS A 102 16.79 14.66 -5.43
C HIS A 102 18.11 15.16 -6.06
N LYS A 103 19.06 14.27 -6.36
CA LYS A 103 20.29 14.62 -7.10
C LYS A 103 19.99 15.19 -8.48
N GLU A 104 18.92 14.70 -9.13
CA GLU A 104 18.42 15.25 -10.41
C GLU A 104 17.64 16.55 -10.24
N GLY A 105 17.67 17.17 -9.06
CA GLY A 105 17.02 18.43 -8.74
C GLY A 105 15.51 18.36 -8.51
N MET A 106 14.94 17.17 -8.37
CA MET A 106 13.51 17.01 -8.11
C MET A 106 13.17 17.29 -6.64
N ASN A 107 12.03 17.94 -6.42
CA ASN A 107 11.42 18.03 -5.09
C ASN A 107 10.71 16.71 -4.75
N VAL A 108 11.26 15.98 -3.78
CA VAL A 108 10.85 14.59 -3.50
C VAL A 108 9.92 14.53 -2.30
N PHE A 109 8.78 13.88 -2.48
CA PHE A 109 7.83 13.58 -1.42
C PHE A 109 7.67 12.08 -1.25
N SER A 110 7.75 11.61 -0.02
CA SER A 110 7.24 10.29 0.35
C SER A 110 6.37 10.39 1.61
N PHE A 111 5.62 9.35 1.92
CA PHE A 111 4.77 9.34 3.10
C PHE A 111 4.62 7.92 3.65
N ASP A 112 4.35 7.81 4.94
CA ASP A 112 3.94 6.55 5.54
C ASP A 112 2.46 6.32 5.23
N LEU A 113 2.11 5.19 4.61
CA LEU A 113 0.72 4.80 4.38
C LEU A 113 -0.08 4.79 5.70
N PRO A 114 -1.42 4.91 5.68
CA PRO A 114 -2.22 4.72 6.89
C PRO A 114 -1.85 3.43 7.61
N ALA A 115 -1.77 3.47 8.95
CA ALA A 115 -1.34 2.36 9.80
C ALA A 115 0.14 1.95 9.71
N HIS A 116 0.93 2.55 8.81
CA HIS A 116 2.36 2.28 8.64
C HIS A 116 3.22 3.35 9.29
N GLY A 117 4.50 3.02 9.54
CA GLY A 117 5.51 3.96 10.05
C GLY A 117 5.02 4.82 11.20
N GLN A 118 5.05 6.15 11.02
CA GLN A 118 4.60 7.17 11.99
C GLN A 118 3.20 7.73 11.69
N SER A 119 2.53 7.23 10.65
CA SER A 119 1.13 7.55 10.37
C SER A 119 0.20 6.94 11.41
N SER A 120 -0.95 7.57 11.62
CA SER A 120 -1.95 7.12 12.60
C SER A 120 -2.70 5.87 12.13
N SER A 121 -3.39 5.24 13.07
CA SER A 121 -4.18 4.01 12.91
C SER A 121 -3.38 2.71 13.09
N SER A 122 -4.09 1.62 13.26
CA SER A 122 -3.55 0.26 13.31
C SER A 122 -3.97 -0.59 12.11
N THR A 123 -4.93 -0.12 11.31
CA THR A 123 -5.48 -0.84 10.16
C THR A 123 -5.58 0.05 8.95
N THR A 124 -5.45 -0.54 7.76
CA THR A 124 -5.72 0.11 6.48
C THR A 124 -6.09 -0.90 5.40
N LEU A 125 -6.65 -0.39 4.30
CA LEU A 125 -6.95 -1.12 3.08
C LEU A 125 -6.58 -0.25 1.87
N ILE A 126 -6.38 -0.86 0.70
CA ILE A 126 -6.02 -0.15 -0.55
C ILE A 126 -6.89 1.09 -0.81
N PRO A 127 -8.23 1.05 -0.68
CA PRO A 127 -9.06 2.23 -0.91
C PRO A 127 -8.75 3.43 -0.01
N GLU A 128 -8.35 3.19 1.24
CA GLU A 128 -7.94 4.26 2.14
C GLU A 128 -6.60 4.87 1.70
N VAL A 129 -5.67 4.02 1.23
CA VAL A 129 -4.38 4.50 0.69
C VAL A 129 -4.61 5.33 -0.55
N VAL A 130 -5.49 4.91 -1.47
CA VAL A 130 -5.87 5.70 -2.66
C VAL A 130 -6.41 7.07 -2.27
N LYS A 131 -7.31 7.14 -1.28
CA LYS A 131 -7.82 8.41 -0.75
C LYS A 131 -6.69 9.29 -0.18
N CYS A 132 -5.71 8.69 0.52
CA CYS A 132 -4.56 9.43 1.02
C CYS A 132 -3.67 9.97 -0.12
N VAL A 133 -3.37 9.17 -1.15
CA VAL A 133 -2.62 9.62 -2.33
C VAL A 133 -3.30 10.84 -2.96
N ARG A 134 -4.60 10.75 -3.19
CA ARG A 134 -5.40 11.85 -3.77
C ARG A 134 -5.42 13.10 -2.91
N SER A 135 -5.66 12.95 -1.61
CA SER A 135 -5.65 14.08 -0.69
C SER A 135 -4.28 14.76 -0.63
N LEU A 136 -3.19 13.99 -0.64
CA LEU A 136 -1.83 14.54 -0.71
C LEU A 136 -1.57 15.22 -2.05
N TYR A 137 -2.04 14.64 -3.16
CA TYR A 137 -1.96 15.28 -4.48
C TYR A 137 -2.63 16.66 -4.48
N GLN A 138 -3.80 16.79 -3.85
CA GLN A 138 -4.54 18.05 -3.77
C GLN A 138 -3.93 19.06 -2.79
N LYS A 139 -3.37 18.60 -1.65
CA LYS A 139 -2.89 19.47 -0.55
C LYS A 139 -1.48 19.98 -0.75
N ILE A 140 -0.58 19.15 -1.29
CA ILE A 140 0.85 19.45 -1.44
C ILE A 140 1.38 19.23 -2.86
N GLY A 141 0.56 18.63 -3.75
CA GLY A 141 0.84 18.54 -5.18
C GLY A 141 0.58 19.87 -5.92
N PRO A 142 0.27 19.84 -7.22
CA PRO A 142 0.30 18.61 -8.03
C PRO A 142 1.70 18.01 -8.09
N PHE A 143 1.78 16.68 -8.31
CA PHE A 143 3.05 15.99 -8.54
C PHE A 143 3.22 15.76 -10.03
N ASP A 144 4.43 16.04 -10.54
CA ASP A 144 4.78 15.80 -11.96
C ASP A 144 4.99 14.31 -12.22
N TYR A 145 5.59 13.61 -11.25
CA TYR A 145 5.95 12.20 -11.37
C TYR A 145 5.47 11.42 -10.14
N ALA A 146 5.24 10.12 -10.32
CA ALA A 146 4.95 9.21 -9.22
C ALA A 146 5.70 7.87 -9.39
N ILE A 147 6.26 7.36 -8.30
CA ILE A 147 6.91 6.05 -8.25
C ILE A 147 6.25 5.25 -7.13
N GLY A 148 5.67 4.10 -7.47
CA GLY A 148 5.02 3.22 -6.51
C GLY A 148 5.65 1.83 -6.47
N HIS A 149 5.93 1.34 -5.27
CA HIS A 149 6.40 -0.02 -5.03
C HIS A 149 5.27 -0.89 -4.50
N SER A 150 5.08 -2.09 -5.07
CA SER A 150 4.07 -3.05 -4.63
C SER A 150 2.68 -2.41 -4.59
N ILE A 151 1.94 -2.44 -3.47
CA ILE A 151 0.63 -1.75 -3.34
C ILE A 151 0.70 -0.24 -3.60
N GLY A 152 1.87 0.38 -3.43
CA GLY A 152 2.07 1.79 -3.77
C GLY A 152 1.82 2.07 -5.25
N GLY A 153 2.26 1.18 -6.14
CA GLY A 153 1.99 1.27 -7.57
C GLY A 153 0.50 1.10 -7.90
N ILE A 154 -0.17 0.16 -7.21
CA ILE A 154 -1.62 0.01 -7.33
C ILE A 154 -2.34 1.31 -6.94
N CYS A 155 -1.90 1.96 -5.85
CA CYS A 155 -2.56 3.15 -5.33
C CYS A 155 -2.37 4.39 -6.23
N ILE A 156 -1.16 4.62 -6.78
CA ILE A 156 -0.95 5.73 -7.73
C ILE A 156 -1.71 5.50 -9.05
N MET A 157 -1.78 4.26 -9.54
CA MET A 157 -2.55 3.94 -10.74
C MET A 157 -4.05 4.16 -10.51
N ASN A 158 -4.56 3.75 -9.33
CA ASN A 158 -5.96 3.97 -8.98
C ASN A 158 -6.31 5.45 -8.81
N SER A 159 -5.37 6.30 -8.37
CA SER A 159 -5.62 7.73 -8.18
C SER A 159 -5.97 8.44 -9.50
N LEU A 160 -5.46 7.96 -10.64
CA LEU A 160 -5.77 8.49 -11.97
C LEU A 160 -7.26 8.40 -12.32
N ARG A 161 -7.96 7.36 -11.85
CA ARG A 161 -9.41 7.19 -12.07
C ARG A 161 -10.24 8.33 -11.48
N PHE A 162 -9.65 9.09 -10.59
CA PHE A 162 -10.30 10.18 -9.86
C PHE A 162 -9.78 11.56 -10.27
N GLY A 163 -8.98 11.63 -11.33
CA GLY A 163 -8.54 12.89 -11.94
C GLY A 163 -7.15 13.36 -11.51
N ASP A 164 -6.41 12.61 -10.67
CA ASP A 164 -4.99 12.89 -10.48
C ASP A 164 -4.27 12.67 -11.83
N ASN A 165 -3.26 13.49 -12.10
CA ASN A 165 -2.56 13.44 -13.39
C ASN A 165 -1.06 13.60 -13.16
N TYR A 166 -0.29 12.61 -13.59
CA TYR A 166 1.17 12.63 -13.56
C TYR A 166 1.70 12.68 -15.01
N LYS A 167 2.79 13.42 -15.23
CA LYS A 167 3.47 13.43 -16.54
C LYS A 167 4.02 12.05 -16.91
N LYS A 168 4.59 11.35 -15.92
CA LYS A 168 5.07 9.95 -16.05
C LYS A 168 4.97 9.25 -14.71
N MET A 169 4.86 7.93 -14.75
CA MET A 169 4.85 7.08 -13.56
C MET A 169 5.80 5.90 -13.69
N VAL A 170 6.18 5.34 -12.53
CA VAL A 170 6.89 4.06 -12.43
C VAL A 170 6.17 3.18 -11.43
N THR A 171 5.91 1.93 -11.80
CA THR A 171 5.45 0.88 -10.87
C THR A 171 6.51 -0.19 -10.75
N ILE A 172 6.85 -0.58 -9.52
CA ILE A 172 7.89 -1.55 -9.22
C ILE A 172 7.26 -2.71 -8.46
N SER A 173 7.35 -3.93 -9.01
CA SER A 173 6.79 -5.17 -8.40
C SER A 173 5.37 -4.96 -7.86
N SER A 174 4.50 -4.35 -8.66
CA SER A 174 3.12 -4.11 -8.26
C SER A 174 2.26 -5.31 -8.61
N PRO A 175 1.69 -6.01 -7.60
CA PRO A 175 0.96 -7.25 -7.83
C PRO A 175 -0.41 -7.02 -8.46
N HIS A 176 -0.97 -8.07 -8.97
CA HIS A 176 -2.34 -8.18 -9.42
C HIS A 176 -3.28 -8.35 -8.21
N VAL A 177 -4.28 -7.48 -8.05
CA VAL A 177 -5.29 -7.63 -7.01
C VAL A 177 -6.41 -8.55 -7.51
N ASN A 178 -6.34 -9.82 -7.16
CA ASN A 178 -7.29 -10.84 -7.57
C ASN A 178 -7.82 -11.64 -6.36
N VAL A 179 -8.79 -12.50 -6.62
CA VAL A 179 -9.41 -13.35 -5.59
C VAL A 179 -8.42 -14.38 -5.04
N ASP A 180 -7.44 -14.82 -5.82
CA ASP A 180 -6.47 -15.85 -5.40
C ASP A 180 -5.61 -15.37 -4.23
N MET A 181 -5.25 -14.09 -4.17
CA MET A 181 -4.56 -13.48 -3.02
C MET A 181 -5.35 -13.68 -1.71
N PHE A 182 -6.66 -13.51 -1.74
CA PHE A 182 -7.54 -13.72 -0.58
C PHE A 182 -7.73 -15.19 -0.27
N LYS A 183 -7.76 -16.04 -1.29
CA LYS A 183 -7.81 -17.50 -1.15
C LYS A 183 -6.57 -18.02 -0.44
N ASP A 184 -5.38 -17.60 -0.87
CA ASP A 184 -4.11 -17.95 -0.23
C ASP A 184 -4.06 -17.48 1.23
N PHE A 185 -4.51 -16.27 1.50
CA PHE A 185 -4.57 -15.75 2.86
C PHE A 185 -5.48 -16.62 3.74
N ILE A 186 -6.68 -16.98 3.28
CA ILE A 186 -7.62 -17.84 4.00
C ILE A 186 -6.98 -19.17 4.37
N PHE A 187 -6.29 -19.82 3.44
CA PHE A 187 -5.62 -21.09 3.71
C PHE A 187 -4.47 -20.92 4.71
N LYS A 188 -3.66 -19.87 4.56
CA LYS A 188 -2.54 -19.58 5.48
C LYS A 188 -2.99 -19.35 6.93
N ILE A 189 -4.19 -18.78 7.15
CA ILE A 189 -4.73 -18.55 8.50
C ILE A 189 -5.57 -19.71 9.04
N GLY A 190 -5.72 -20.81 8.26
CA GLY A 190 -6.38 -22.03 8.68
C GLY A 190 -7.90 -22.06 8.52
N LEU A 191 -8.46 -21.20 7.68
CA LEU A 191 -9.85 -21.26 7.23
C LEU A 191 -9.97 -22.14 5.96
N LYS A 192 -11.21 -22.51 5.62
CA LYS A 192 -11.53 -23.32 4.42
C LYS A 192 -12.00 -22.42 3.29
N GLU A 193 -11.92 -22.90 2.04
CA GLU A 193 -12.33 -22.17 0.84
C GLU A 193 -13.77 -21.62 0.91
N LYS A 194 -14.69 -22.35 1.54
CA LYS A 194 -16.08 -21.88 1.75
C LYS A 194 -16.20 -20.54 2.48
N SER A 195 -15.16 -20.13 3.24
CA SER A 195 -15.14 -18.85 3.94
C SER A 195 -14.70 -17.69 3.05
N LEU A 196 -14.25 -17.96 1.81
CA LEU A 196 -13.74 -16.95 0.88
C LEU A 196 -14.79 -15.90 0.53
N ASN A 197 -15.97 -16.34 0.07
CA ASN A 197 -17.04 -15.42 -0.32
C ASN A 197 -17.45 -14.52 0.86
N LYS A 198 -17.55 -15.09 2.07
CA LYS A 198 -17.85 -14.30 3.28
C LYS A 198 -16.77 -13.26 3.58
N LEU A 199 -15.47 -13.58 3.35
CA LEU A 199 -14.37 -12.65 3.51
C LEU A 199 -14.46 -11.50 2.49
N LEU A 200 -14.72 -11.82 1.22
CA LEU A 200 -14.92 -10.83 0.16
C LEU A 200 -16.13 -9.93 0.45
N ASP A 201 -17.23 -10.47 0.96
CA ASP A 201 -18.42 -9.70 1.37
C ASP A 201 -18.08 -8.73 2.52
N VAL A 202 -17.28 -9.17 3.50
CA VAL A 202 -16.81 -8.29 4.58
C VAL A 202 -15.98 -7.13 4.02
N PHE A 203 -15.07 -7.38 3.08
CA PHE A 203 -14.31 -6.31 2.43
C PHE A 203 -15.22 -5.41 1.59
N LYS A 204 -16.09 -5.97 0.78
CA LYS A 204 -17.05 -5.21 -0.03
C LYS A 204 -17.92 -4.29 0.84
N SER A 205 -18.39 -4.76 2.00
CA SER A 205 -19.17 -3.94 2.93
C SER A 205 -18.37 -2.78 3.54
N LYS A 206 -17.06 -2.96 3.76
CA LYS A 206 -16.18 -1.92 4.31
C LYS A 206 -15.75 -0.88 3.27
N VAL A 207 -15.57 -1.31 2.02
CA VAL A 207 -14.96 -0.52 0.94
C VAL A 207 -16.00 0.10 0.02
N GLY A 208 -17.20 -0.49 -0.05
CA GLY A 208 -18.28 -0.09 -0.95
C GLY A 208 -18.13 -0.58 -2.38
N SER A 209 -17.13 -1.44 -2.68
CA SER A 209 -16.88 -2.01 -4.00
C SER A 209 -16.17 -3.34 -3.91
N ASP A 210 -16.17 -4.11 -5.00
CA ASP A 210 -15.42 -5.36 -5.07
C ASP A 210 -13.91 -5.10 -5.02
N VAL A 211 -13.17 -6.00 -4.37
CA VAL A 211 -11.71 -5.87 -4.20
C VAL A 211 -10.98 -5.79 -5.54
N GLU A 212 -11.44 -6.52 -6.53
CA GLU A 212 -10.91 -6.50 -7.90
C GLU A 212 -11.10 -5.16 -8.63
N SER A 213 -11.94 -4.26 -8.12
CA SER A 213 -12.08 -2.93 -8.70
C SER A 213 -10.81 -2.08 -8.56
N TYR A 214 -9.92 -2.46 -7.63
CA TYR A 214 -8.61 -1.82 -7.41
C TYR A 214 -7.46 -2.52 -8.15
N ASP A 215 -7.79 -3.50 -8.97
CA ASP A 215 -6.80 -4.22 -9.77
C ASP A 215 -6.04 -3.30 -10.73
N LEU A 216 -4.71 -3.48 -10.80
CA LEU A 216 -3.81 -2.66 -11.60
C LEU A 216 -4.17 -2.69 -13.09
N ILE A 217 -4.49 -3.87 -13.63
CA ILE A 217 -4.83 -4.06 -15.05
C ILE A 217 -6.15 -3.34 -15.39
N LYS A 218 -7.14 -3.45 -14.50
CA LYS A 218 -8.41 -2.75 -14.67
C LYS A 218 -8.20 -1.24 -14.62
N CYS A 219 -7.33 -0.75 -13.73
CA CYS A 219 -7.07 0.68 -13.58
C CYS A 219 -6.23 1.26 -14.71
N ALA A 220 -5.29 0.50 -15.27
CA ALA A 220 -4.47 0.93 -16.40
C ALA A 220 -5.31 1.33 -17.63
N LYS A 221 -6.49 0.74 -17.81
CA LYS A 221 -7.42 1.11 -18.89
C LYS A 221 -7.94 2.56 -18.83
N PHE A 222 -7.86 3.18 -17.66
CA PHE A 222 -8.27 4.58 -17.45
C PHE A 222 -7.11 5.56 -17.51
N SER A 223 -5.90 5.10 -17.85
CA SER A 223 -4.69 5.91 -17.85
C SER A 223 -4.11 6.05 -19.25
N ASN A 224 -3.83 7.30 -19.62
CA ASN A 224 -2.97 7.64 -20.76
C ASN A 224 -1.58 8.11 -20.28
N THR A 225 -1.30 8.03 -18.98
CA THR A 225 -0.01 8.45 -18.41
C THR A 225 1.08 7.46 -18.82
N PRO A 226 2.17 7.90 -19.45
CA PRO A 226 3.31 7.05 -19.76
C PRO A 226 3.84 6.39 -18.47
N THR A 227 3.85 5.08 -18.44
CA THR A 227 4.19 4.30 -17.23
C THR A 227 5.28 3.29 -17.53
N LEU A 228 6.40 3.38 -16.79
CA LEU A 228 7.41 2.33 -16.76
C LEU A 228 7.01 1.27 -15.74
N ILE A 229 6.90 0.03 -16.18
CA ILE A 229 6.59 -1.12 -15.33
C ILE A 229 7.87 -1.93 -15.13
N LEU A 230 8.32 -2.04 -13.90
CA LEU A 230 9.44 -2.87 -13.49
C LEU A 230 8.90 -4.05 -12.68
N HIS A 231 9.06 -5.24 -13.22
CA HIS A 231 8.58 -6.48 -12.61
C HIS A 231 9.61 -7.60 -12.85
N CYS A 232 9.75 -8.52 -11.91
CA CYS A 232 10.63 -9.66 -12.07
C CYS A 232 9.84 -10.82 -12.69
N ASP A 233 10.41 -11.50 -13.68
CA ASP A 233 9.76 -12.66 -14.33
C ASP A 233 9.56 -13.83 -13.36
N ASP A 234 10.36 -13.89 -12.28
CA ASP A 234 10.25 -14.91 -11.22
C ASP A 234 9.30 -14.50 -10.08
N ASP A 235 8.67 -13.34 -10.15
CA ASP A 235 7.72 -12.88 -9.14
C ASP A 235 6.41 -13.67 -9.27
N MET A 236 6.14 -14.49 -8.26
CA MET A 236 5.00 -15.40 -8.22
C MET A 236 3.75 -14.78 -7.57
N GLU A 237 3.78 -13.44 -7.29
CA GLU A 237 2.68 -12.71 -6.66
C GLU A 237 1.73 -12.01 -7.66
#